data_3c6ae5c5153ea48a96f282a7f9246b77
#
_entry.id   3c6ae5c5153ea48a96f282a7f9246b77
#
_cell.length_a   1.000
_cell.length_b   1.000
_cell.length_c   1.000
_cell.angle_alpha   90.00
_cell.angle_beta   90.00
_cell.angle_gamma   90.00
#
_symmetry.space_group_name_H-M   'P 1'
#
loop_
_entity.id
_entity.type
_entity.pdbx_description
1 polymer ?
#
loop_
_entity_poly.entity_id
_entity_poly.type
_entity_poly.pdbx_seq_one_letter_code
_entity_poly.pdbx_strand_id
1 'polypeptide(L)'
;MFKLLKGATVYAPEKLGKTDILIWNDRIIKIAPDQKIPEGFEGKVFDLSDKIIIPGIVDTHVHITGGGGEGGFTTRTSEITFEEIAESGVTTLVGVLGTDGYARRVEDVLVKTMALREEGFDCYFLTGSYTFPITTMRGSVAEDIIFNELCLGTGEVAHCDHRSSGMTYEEFRRLAADTRNGARLAGIKGVLNIHLGNYPNPADYFLRLCDEDITYRPLIVPTHITRKDYVFDSCLKFLEAGGQVDITAGGEGDPAQHSYGSIEGLEMIYEKYGSLDRVSMTSDGNGSAPIWDELGNMIGMGKGSCKVLLADLKKAADRGIIPFEEVLKTMTTTPAKIYGLKNSAGRIVEDGTANFAILDSDFNLSETVLNGTAVWYNGKVINHD
;
A
#
# COMPACT_ATOMS: atom_id res chain seq x y z
N MET A 1 2.98 19.62 23.34
CA MET A 1 2.65 21.00 22.86
C MET A 1 1.48 20.90 21.91
N PHE A 2 0.53 21.86 21.98
CA PHE A 2 -0.58 21.91 21.03
C PHE A 2 -0.13 22.41 19.66
N LYS A 3 -0.74 21.87 18.60
CA LYS A 3 -0.65 22.36 17.22
C LYS A 3 -2.07 22.54 16.69
N LEU A 4 -2.34 23.69 16.09
CA LEU A 4 -3.64 24.00 15.49
C LEU A 4 -3.46 24.24 14.00
N LEU A 5 -3.98 23.33 13.17
CA LEU A 5 -4.04 23.46 11.72
C LEU A 5 -5.36 24.13 11.35
N LYS A 6 -5.30 25.35 10.78
CA LYS A 6 -6.49 26.19 10.52
C LYS A 6 -6.91 26.26 9.08
N GLY A 7 -8.20 26.12 8.86
CA GLY A 7 -8.88 26.52 7.64
C GLY A 7 -8.63 25.63 6.41
N ALA A 8 -7.94 24.50 6.56
CA ALA A 8 -7.69 23.58 5.46
C ALA A 8 -8.97 22.93 4.93
N THR A 9 -8.98 22.54 3.66
CA THR A 9 -9.97 21.59 3.15
C THR A 9 -9.54 20.18 3.57
N VAL A 10 -10.32 19.52 4.42
CA VAL A 10 -9.99 18.22 5.00
C VAL A 10 -10.81 17.11 4.35
N TYR A 11 -10.12 16.03 3.97
CA TYR A 11 -10.68 14.73 3.62
C TYR A 11 -10.26 13.68 4.66
N ALA A 12 -11.15 12.75 5.09
CA ALA A 12 -10.92 11.88 6.23
C ALA A 12 -11.12 10.33 6.06
N PRO A 13 -11.32 9.68 4.89
CA PRO A 13 -11.22 10.13 3.50
C PRO A 13 -12.46 10.86 2.95
N GLU A 14 -13.60 10.79 3.61
CA GLU A 14 -14.78 11.57 3.22
C GLU A 14 -14.49 13.07 3.35
N LYS A 15 -15.09 13.88 2.46
CA LYS A 15 -14.89 15.31 2.47
C LYS A 15 -15.54 15.97 3.68
N LEU A 16 -14.75 16.46 4.62
CA LEU A 16 -15.24 17.26 5.75
C LEU A 16 -15.39 18.74 5.40
N GLY A 17 -14.78 19.20 4.29
CA GLY A 17 -14.75 20.61 3.89
C GLY A 17 -13.73 21.41 4.68
N LYS A 18 -13.92 22.76 4.72
CA LYS A 18 -13.03 23.66 5.47
C LYS A 18 -13.25 23.50 6.96
N THR A 19 -12.21 23.09 7.68
CA THR A 19 -12.25 22.87 9.13
C THR A 19 -10.87 23.03 9.75
N ASP A 20 -10.82 23.06 11.07
CA ASP A 20 -9.56 23.10 11.83
C ASP A 20 -9.29 21.73 12.47
N ILE A 21 -8.01 21.41 12.65
CA ILE A 21 -7.57 20.22 13.37
C ILE A 21 -6.70 20.66 14.54
N LEU A 22 -7.15 20.35 15.76
CA LEU A 22 -6.39 20.56 16.98
C LEU A 22 -5.65 19.27 17.35
N ILE A 23 -4.34 19.36 17.48
CA ILE A 23 -3.45 18.23 17.78
C ILE A 23 -2.76 18.50 19.12
N TRP A 24 -2.62 17.47 19.94
CA TRP A 24 -1.76 17.47 21.12
C TRP A 24 -0.74 16.35 21.01
N ASN A 25 0.54 16.72 20.94
CA ASN A 25 1.66 15.83 20.63
C ASN A 25 1.42 15.09 19.29
N ASP A 26 1.10 13.79 19.37
CA ASP A 26 0.87 12.87 18.24
C ASP A 26 -0.62 12.58 17.98
N ARG A 27 -1.55 13.15 18.79
CA ARG A 27 -2.97 12.83 18.77
C ARG A 27 -3.83 13.97 18.26
N ILE A 28 -4.82 13.62 17.42
CA ILE A 28 -5.88 14.54 17.02
C ILE A 28 -6.87 14.66 18.16
N ILE A 29 -7.03 15.86 18.71
CA ILE A 29 -7.92 16.11 19.85
C ILE A 29 -9.30 16.55 19.38
N LYS A 30 -9.37 17.38 18.33
CA LYS A 30 -10.62 17.91 17.82
C LYS A 30 -10.56 18.24 16.34
N ILE A 31 -11.64 17.96 15.63
CA ILE A 31 -11.84 18.32 14.22
C ILE A 31 -13.15 19.11 14.16
N ALA A 32 -13.09 20.42 14.09
CA ALA A 32 -14.25 21.31 13.97
C ALA A 32 -13.81 22.71 13.55
N PRO A 33 -14.69 23.54 12.95
CA PRO A 33 -14.39 24.94 12.68
C PRO A 33 -14.11 25.76 13.94
N ASP A 34 -13.41 26.87 13.78
CA ASP A 34 -13.16 27.89 14.82
C ASP A 34 -12.46 27.39 16.08
N GLN A 35 -11.60 26.36 15.94
CA GLN A 35 -10.85 25.85 17.07
C GLN A 35 -9.81 26.86 17.58
N LYS A 36 -9.49 26.73 18.87
CA LYS A 36 -8.45 27.52 19.56
C LYS A 36 -7.62 26.59 20.42
N ILE A 37 -6.38 26.96 20.63
CA ILE A 37 -5.54 26.33 21.65
C ILE A 37 -6.19 26.63 23.01
N PRO A 38 -6.39 25.62 23.90
CA PRO A 38 -7.00 25.83 25.20
C PRO A 38 -6.24 26.88 26.03
N GLU A 39 -6.98 27.70 26.80
CA GLU A 39 -6.38 28.74 27.62
C GLU A 39 -5.42 28.16 28.65
N GLY A 40 -4.25 28.79 28.79
CA GLY A 40 -3.19 28.34 29.69
C GLY A 40 -2.23 27.30 29.09
N PHE A 41 -2.45 26.88 27.84
CA PHE A 41 -1.55 25.95 27.16
C PHE A 41 -0.75 26.63 26.03
N GLU A 42 0.52 26.22 25.91
CA GLU A 42 1.36 26.61 24.78
C GLU A 42 1.08 25.81 23.53
N GLY A 43 1.15 26.45 22.37
CA GLY A 43 1.01 25.77 21.09
C GLY A 43 1.35 26.65 19.90
N LYS A 44 1.37 26.02 18.72
CA LYS A 44 1.61 26.69 17.42
C LYS A 44 0.35 26.64 16.58
N VAL A 45 0.08 27.75 15.89
CA VAL A 45 -1.02 27.85 14.91
C VAL A 45 -0.42 27.88 13.51
N PHE A 46 -0.92 27.03 12.63
CA PHE A 46 -0.53 26.95 11.22
C PHE A 46 -1.76 27.33 10.37
N ASP A 47 -1.64 28.36 9.56
CA ASP A 47 -2.67 28.75 8.59
C ASP A 47 -2.50 27.90 7.33
N LEU A 48 -3.48 27.04 7.08
CA LEU A 48 -3.53 26.10 5.96
C LEU A 48 -4.78 26.35 5.09
N SER A 49 -5.29 27.58 5.06
CA SER A 49 -6.55 27.94 4.39
C SER A 49 -6.56 27.72 2.87
N ASP A 50 -5.38 27.62 2.25
CA ASP A 50 -5.15 27.31 0.84
C ASP A 50 -4.70 25.85 0.61
N LYS A 51 -4.69 25.01 1.65
CA LYS A 51 -4.21 23.63 1.59
C LYS A 51 -5.33 22.61 1.69
N ILE A 52 -5.00 21.39 1.24
CA ILE A 52 -5.83 20.20 1.35
C ILE A 52 -5.10 19.24 2.30
N ILE A 53 -5.81 18.76 3.32
CA ILE A 53 -5.29 17.71 4.22
C ILE A 53 -6.01 16.42 3.90
N ILE A 54 -5.23 15.36 3.62
CA ILE A 54 -5.71 13.99 3.43
C ILE A 54 -5.08 13.08 4.49
N PRO A 55 -5.68 11.92 4.81
CA PRO A 55 -4.99 10.91 5.63
C PRO A 55 -3.63 10.57 5.04
N GLY A 56 -2.68 10.24 5.89
CA GLY A 56 -1.43 9.67 5.40
C GLY A 56 -1.71 8.41 4.57
N ILE A 57 -1.01 8.29 3.47
CA ILE A 57 -1.17 7.18 2.52
C ILE A 57 -0.77 5.86 3.19
N VAL A 58 -1.53 4.80 2.91
CA VAL A 58 -1.32 3.43 3.35
C VAL A 58 -0.87 2.60 2.15
N ASP A 59 0.42 2.34 2.05
CA ASP A 59 1.02 1.57 0.97
C ASP A 59 1.35 0.16 1.43
N THR A 60 0.53 -0.80 1.04
CA THR A 60 0.62 -2.17 1.53
C THR A 60 1.48 -3.09 0.66
N HIS A 61 2.28 -2.52 -0.26
CA HIS A 61 3.17 -3.29 -1.12
C HIS A 61 4.45 -2.50 -1.45
N VAL A 62 5.46 -2.62 -0.59
CA VAL A 62 6.74 -1.89 -0.74
C VAL A 62 7.92 -2.82 -0.52
N HIS A 63 8.88 -2.83 -1.45
CA HIS A 63 10.12 -3.59 -1.33
C HIS A 63 11.13 -2.85 -0.44
N ILE A 64 10.87 -2.80 0.86
CA ILE A 64 11.63 -1.96 1.81
C ILE A 64 13.11 -2.31 1.91
N THR A 65 13.48 -3.56 1.62
CA THR A 65 14.88 -4.04 1.54
C THR A 65 15.45 -4.01 0.13
N GLY A 66 14.71 -3.45 -0.83
CA GLY A 66 15.03 -3.46 -2.24
C GLY A 66 14.50 -4.67 -2.98
N GLY A 67 14.38 -4.53 -4.28
CA GLY A 67 13.97 -5.55 -5.25
C GLY A 67 15.06 -5.86 -6.26
N GLY A 68 14.68 -6.44 -7.40
CA GLY A 68 15.57 -6.75 -8.51
C GLY A 68 16.46 -7.96 -8.26
N GLY A 69 17.43 -8.13 -9.14
CA GLY A 69 18.32 -9.28 -9.15
C GLY A 69 18.03 -10.28 -10.28
N GLU A 70 16.83 -10.22 -10.87
CA GLU A 70 16.41 -11.09 -11.98
C GLU A 70 17.20 -10.89 -13.27
N GLY A 71 17.85 -9.73 -13.43
CA GLY A 71 18.78 -9.45 -14.54
C GLY A 71 20.25 -9.66 -14.18
N GLY A 72 20.55 -10.29 -13.03
CA GLY A 72 21.89 -10.53 -12.52
C GLY A 72 22.27 -9.63 -11.35
N PHE A 73 23.44 -9.84 -10.77
CA PHE A 73 23.86 -9.22 -9.50
C PHE A 73 23.87 -7.68 -9.51
N THR A 74 24.07 -7.06 -10.66
CA THR A 74 24.12 -5.60 -10.82
C THR A 74 22.74 -4.96 -10.94
N THR A 75 21.67 -5.72 -11.04
CA THR A 75 20.29 -5.23 -11.19
C THR A 75 19.52 -5.17 -9.87
N ARG A 76 20.19 -5.41 -8.75
CA ARG A 76 19.60 -5.31 -7.40
C ARG A 76 19.43 -3.83 -7.00
N THR A 77 18.25 -3.46 -6.52
CA THR A 77 18.01 -2.12 -5.96
C THR A 77 18.44 -2.05 -4.50
N SER A 78 18.78 -0.85 -4.00
CA SER A 78 19.11 -0.60 -2.61
C SER A 78 17.86 -0.66 -1.71
N GLU A 79 18.05 -0.68 -0.40
CA GLU A 79 16.96 -0.44 0.56
C GLU A 79 16.33 0.92 0.32
N ILE A 80 15.03 1.03 0.65
CA ILE A 80 14.34 2.33 0.62
C ILE A 80 14.83 3.22 1.75
N THR A 81 14.97 4.52 1.48
CA THR A 81 15.38 5.49 2.49
C THR A 81 14.17 6.17 3.15
N PHE A 82 14.40 6.79 4.30
CA PHE A 82 13.42 7.63 4.97
C PHE A 82 12.88 8.73 4.04
N GLU A 83 13.79 9.39 3.32
CA GLU A 83 13.47 10.48 2.39
C GLU A 83 12.53 10.04 1.28
N GLU A 84 12.80 8.87 0.68
CA GLU A 84 12.00 8.33 -0.42
C GLU A 84 10.56 8.01 0.00
N ILE A 85 10.34 7.67 1.28
CA ILE A 85 9.01 7.46 1.82
C ILE A 85 8.38 8.80 2.20
N ALA A 86 9.10 9.65 2.94
CA ALA A 86 8.59 10.93 3.44
C ALA A 86 8.14 11.86 2.30
N GLU A 87 8.84 11.85 1.16
CA GLU A 87 8.51 12.67 -0.02
C GLU A 87 7.31 12.14 -0.84
N SER A 88 6.65 11.07 -0.40
CA SER A 88 5.52 10.44 -1.08
C SER A 88 4.18 10.61 -0.36
N GLY A 89 4.16 11.18 0.85
CA GLY A 89 2.95 11.27 1.67
C GLY A 89 2.53 9.94 2.32
N VAL A 90 3.32 8.88 2.16
CA VAL A 90 3.09 7.58 2.80
C VAL A 90 3.46 7.68 4.27
N THR A 91 2.58 7.20 5.13
CA THR A 91 2.78 7.15 6.59
C THR A 91 2.67 5.73 7.16
N THR A 92 2.08 4.83 6.39
CA THR A 92 1.90 3.43 6.77
C THR A 92 2.36 2.53 5.62
N LEU A 93 3.21 1.54 5.90
CA LEU A 93 3.78 0.63 4.90
C LEU A 93 3.64 -0.84 5.29
N VAL A 94 3.59 -1.71 4.27
CA VAL A 94 3.79 -3.14 4.45
C VAL A 94 4.95 -3.58 3.56
N GLY A 95 6.03 -4.02 4.19
CA GLY A 95 7.24 -4.51 3.52
C GLY A 95 7.08 -5.92 2.97
N VAL A 96 7.61 -6.16 1.76
CA VAL A 96 7.60 -7.47 1.10
C VAL A 96 8.97 -7.82 0.53
N LEU A 97 9.27 -9.12 0.42
CA LEU A 97 10.31 -9.63 -0.47
C LEU A 97 9.71 -9.91 -1.85
N GLY A 98 10.48 -9.61 -2.90
CA GLY A 98 10.11 -9.93 -4.26
C GLY A 98 10.84 -11.17 -4.81
N THR A 99 11.38 -11.05 -6.01
CA THR A 99 12.02 -12.13 -6.79
C THR A 99 13.19 -12.80 -6.06
N ASP A 100 14.03 -12.02 -5.35
CA ASP A 100 15.19 -12.54 -4.64
C ASP A 100 14.86 -12.93 -3.19
N GLY A 101 14.29 -14.12 -3.03
CA GLY A 101 14.13 -14.78 -1.73
C GLY A 101 15.31 -15.66 -1.32
N TYR A 102 16.43 -15.63 -2.04
CA TYR A 102 17.61 -16.47 -1.79
C TYR A 102 18.74 -15.71 -1.09
N ALA A 103 19.05 -14.51 -1.58
CA ALA A 103 20.11 -13.67 -1.04
C ALA A 103 19.59 -12.51 -0.17
N ARG A 104 18.28 -12.24 -0.20
CA ARG A 104 17.53 -11.45 0.79
C ARG A 104 16.65 -12.36 1.63
N ARG A 105 16.49 -12.05 2.90
CA ARG A 105 15.76 -12.87 3.86
C ARG A 105 14.59 -12.12 4.47
N VAL A 106 13.64 -12.86 5.00
CA VAL A 106 12.49 -12.27 5.73
C VAL A 106 12.97 -11.51 6.97
N GLU A 107 14.07 -11.97 7.59
CA GLU A 107 14.71 -11.26 8.71
C GLU A 107 15.21 -9.86 8.33
N ASP A 108 15.70 -9.67 7.10
CA ASP A 108 16.12 -8.35 6.60
C ASP A 108 14.89 -7.40 6.51
N VAL A 109 13.75 -7.93 6.02
CA VAL A 109 12.49 -7.17 5.97
C VAL A 109 12.01 -6.80 7.37
N LEU A 110 12.06 -7.73 8.32
CA LEU A 110 11.70 -7.46 9.71
C LEU A 110 12.59 -6.36 10.32
N VAL A 111 13.91 -6.46 10.16
CA VAL A 111 14.85 -5.46 10.71
C VAL A 111 14.60 -4.09 10.10
N LYS A 112 14.39 -4.00 8.78
CA LYS A 112 14.04 -2.74 8.11
C LYS A 112 12.69 -2.20 8.56
N THR A 113 11.70 -3.08 8.77
CA THR A 113 10.39 -2.70 9.35
C THR A 113 10.57 -2.05 10.72
N MET A 114 11.38 -2.63 11.59
CA MET A 114 11.66 -2.07 12.92
C MET A 114 12.37 -0.71 12.83
N ALA A 115 13.37 -0.57 11.95
CA ALA A 115 14.08 0.69 11.72
C ALA A 115 13.11 1.80 11.26
N LEU A 116 12.24 1.53 10.27
CA LEU A 116 11.24 2.49 9.81
C LEU A 116 10.22 2.88 10.91
N ARG A 117 9.91 1.96 11.81
CA ARG A 117 9.08 2.27 12.99
C ARG A 117 9.78 3.18 13.99
N GLU A 118 11.07 2.99 14.24
CA GLU A 118 11.86 3.90 15.06
C GLU A 118 11.95 5.31 14.44
N GLU A 119 11.94 5.39 13.12
CA GLU A 119 11.88 6.65 12.35
C GLU A 119 10.46 7.28 12.32
N GLY A 120 9.44 6.60 12.86
CA GLY A 120 8.09 7.14 13.07
C GLY A 120 7.02 6.67 12.09
N PHE A 121 7.34 5.83 11.09
CA PHE A 121 6.34 5.24 10.21
C PHE A 121 5.57 4.11 10.90
N ASP A 122 4.30 3.93 10.53
CA ASP A 122 3.57 2.70 10.84
C ASP A 122 3.99 1.63 9.82
N CYS A 123 4.98 0.80 10.16
CA CYS A 123 5.51 -0.21 9.25
C CYS A 123 5.23 -1.63 9.73
N TYR A 124 4.83 -2.48 8.81
CA TYR A 124 4.53 -3.91 8.97
C TYR A 124 5.22 -4.69 7.85
N PHE A 125 5.13 -6.03 7.86
CA PHE A 125 5.68 -6.85 6.79
C PHE A 125 4.87 -8.12 6.52
N LEU A 126 5.15 -8.76 5.38
CA LEU A 126 4.69 -10.10 5.05
C LEU A 126 5.87 -11.06 5.04
N THR A 127 5.66 -12.29 5.55
CA THR A 127 6.64 -13.38 5.41
C THR A 127 6.51 -14.03 4.05
N GLY A 128 7.61 -14.43 3.45
CA GLY A 128 7.64 -15.10 2.15
C GLY A 128 8.44 -14.36 1.09
N SER A 129 8.39 -14.90 -0.10
CA SER A 129 8.99 -14.37 -1.33
C SER A 129 8.26 -14.94 -2.55
N TYR A 130 8.69 -14.62 -3.78
CA TYR A 130 8.09 -15.14 -5.02
C TYR A 130 8.04 -16.67 -5.10
N THR A 131 8.99 -17.34 -4.48
CA THR A 131 9.22 -18.78 -4.69
C THR A 131 8.42 -19.67 -3.74
N PHE A 132 8.15 -20.88 -4.19
CA PHE A 132 7.63 -21.95 -3.36
C PHE A 132 8.64 -23.13 -3.39
N PRO A 133 8.99 -23.79 -2.25
CA PRO A 133 8.49 -23.53 -0.89
C PRO A 133 8.81 -22.13 -0.38
N ILE A 134 7.89 -21.59 0.46
CA ILE A 134 7.99 -20.23 0.97
C ILE A 134 9.18 -20.06 1.91
N THR A 135 9.95 -18.99 1.71
CA THR A 135 11.01 -18.57 2.62
C THR A 135 10.41 -18.00 3.90
N THR A 136 10.86 -18.49 5.06
CA THR A 136 10.35 -18.07 6.37
C THR A 136 11.50 -17.90 7.36
N MET A 137 11.26 -17.15 8.44
CA MET A 137 12.23 -16.99 9.54
C MET A 137 12.25 -18.21 10.47
N ARG A 138 11.08 -18.82 10.73
CA ARG A 138 10.90 -19.83 11.80
C ARG A 138 10.56 -21.23 11.27
N GLY A 139 10.61 -21.45 9.97
CA GLY A 139 10.34 -22.76 9.36
C GLY A 139 8.90 -22.94 8.86
N SER A 140 7.96 -22.08 9.23
CA SER A 140 6.62 -22.04 8.64
C SER A 140 6.03 -20.63 8.64
N VAL A 141 5.16 -20.34 7.67
CA VAL A 141 4.45 -19.04 7.61
C VAL A 141 3.56 -18.83 8.84
N ALA A 142 2.96 -19.90 9.36
CA ALA A 142 2.12 -19.82 10.54
C ALA A 142 2.90 -19.38 11.78
N GLU A 143 4.11 -19.93 12.00
CA GLU A 143 4.96 -19.53 13.12
C GLU A 143 5.46 -18.08 12.99
N ASP A 144 5.84 -17.65 11.79
CA ASP A 144 6.25 -16.27 11.55
C ASP A 144 5.12 -15.27 11.91
N ILE A 145 3.87 -15.61 11.54
CA ILE A 145 2.70 -14.78 11.83
C ILE A 145 2.35 -14.81 13.33
N ILE A 146 2.39 -15.99 13.97
CA ILE A 146 2.00 -16.14 15.38
C ILE A 146 2.97 -15.42 16.31
N PHE A 147 4.26 -15.53 16.05
CA PHE A 147 5.31 -15.09 16.96
C PHE A 147 5.91 -13.73 16.62
N ASN A 148 5.33 -13.01 15.64
CA ASN A 148 5.73 -11.65 15.30
C ASN A 148 4.52 -10.77 15.03
N GLU A 149 4.23 -9.84 15.93
CA GLU A 149 3.08 -8.93 15.86
C GLU A 149 3.12 -7.95 14.66
N LEU A 150 4.28 -7.78 14.02
CA LEU A 150 4.46 -6.94 12.84
C LEU A 150 4.21 -7.72 11.53
N CYS A 151 4.12 -9.06 11.61
CA CYS A 151 3.84 -9.91 10.46
C CYS A 151 2.32 -10.02 10.23
N LEU A 152 1.84 -9.44 9.12
CA LEU A 152 0.40 -9.40 8.81
C LEU A 152 -0.08 -10.58 7.96
N GLY A 153 0.81 -11.41 7.47
CA GLY A 153 0.45 -12.51 6.58
C GLY A 153 1.60 -13.00 5.74
N THR A 154 1.29 -13.56 4.57
CA THR A 154 2.23 -14.15 3.63
C THR A 154 2.24 -13.38 2.31
N GLY A 155 3.41 -13.15 1.75
CA GLY A 155 3.61 -12.48 0.47
C GLY A 155 5.01 -11.87 0.32
N GLU A 156 5.33 -11.44 -0.83
CA GLU A 156 4.66 -11.48 -2.12
C GLU A 156 4.90 -12.84 -2.79
N VAL A 157 3.86 -13.61 -3.09
CA VAL A 157 3.99 -14.95 -3.69
C VAL A 157 3.65 -14.88 -5.17
N ALA A 158 4.58 -15.28 -6.06
CA ALA A 158 4.34 -15.20 -7.49
C ALA A 158 3.43 -16.33 -8.01
N HIS A 159 2.37 -15.95 -8.70
CA HIS A 159 1.41 -16.84 -9.36
C HIS A 159 1.19 -16.41 -10.81
N CYS A 160 1.07 -17.38 -11.72
CA CYS A 160 0.92 -17.12 -13.16
C CYS A 160 2.04 -16.22 -13.73
N ASP A 161 3.24 -16.33 -13.22
CA ASP A 161 4.43 -15.56 -13.60
C ASP A 161 5.58 -16.49 -13.98
N HIS A 162 6.40 -16.08 -14.96
CA HIS A 162 7.58 -16.82 -15.39
C HIS A 162 8.67 -16.93 -14.31
N ARG A 163 8.63 -16.07 -13.29
CA ARG A 163 9.52 -16.08 -12.11
C ARG A 163 8.96 -16.92 -10.97
N SER A 164 7.72 -17.41 -11.10
CA SER A 164 7.10 -18.30 -10.12
C SER A 164 7.74 -19.68 -10.14
N SER A 165 7.75 -20.36 -9.00
CA SER A 165 8.14 -21.78 -8.89
C SER A 165 7.09 -22.75 -9.46
N GLY A 166 5.98 -22.27 -10.03
CA GLY A 166 4.92 -23.11 -10.61
C GLY A 166 4.12 -23.86 -9.55
N MET A 167 3.75 -23.20 -8.45
CA MET A 167 2.97 -23.75 -7.35
C MET A 167 1.67 -24.41 -7.86
N THR A 168 1.45 -25.65 -7.48
CA THR A 168 0.22 -26.39 -7.77
C THR A 168 -0.95 -25.86 -6.94
N TYR A 169 -2.19 -26.20 -7.34
CA TYR A 169 -3.36 -25.81 -6.55
C TYR A 169 -3.33 -26.33 -5.10
N GLU A 170 -2.88 -27.55 -4.88
CA GLU A 170 -2.82 -28.14 -3.53
C GLU A 170 -1.78 -27.44 -2.65
N GLU A 171 -0.67 -27.00 -3.22
CA GLU A 171 0.35 -26.20 -2.53
C GLU A 171 -0.21 -24.81 -2.21
N PHE A 172 -0.89 -24.16 -3.13
CA PHE A 172 -1.59 -22.88 -2.91
C PHE A 172 -2.63 -23.02 -1.80
N ARG A 173 -3.47 -24.05 -1.84
CA ARG A 173 -4.47 -24.32 -0.81
C ARG A 173 -3.85 -24.51 0.56
N ARG A 174 -2.73 -25.25 0.64
CA ARG A 174 -1.98 -25.46 1.89
C ARG A 174 -1.41 -24.15 2.42
N LEU A 175 -0.78 -23.36 1.55
CA LEU A 175 -0.24 -22.04 1.91
C LEU A 175 -1.33 -21.11 2.45
N ALA A 176 -2.47 -21.05 1.79
CA ALA A 176 -3.61 -20.26 2.26
C ALA A 176 -4.13 -20.76 3.62
N ALA A 177 -4.18 -22.08 3.83
CA ALA A 177 -4.57 -22.66 5.12
C ALA A 177 -3.58 -22.31 6.24
N ASP A 178 -2.29 -22.42 5.99
CA ASP A 178 -1.23 -22.10 6.97
C ASP A 178 -1.23 -20.61 7.33
N THR A 179 -1.37 -19.73 6.32
CA THR A 179 -1.52 -18.27 6.52
C THR A 179 -2.76 -17.95 7.36
N ARG A 180 -3.92 -18.52 7.01
CA ARG A 180 -5.18 -18.32 7.74
C ARG A 180 -5.09 -18.82 9.18
N ASN A 181 -4.51 -20.00 9.39
CA ASN A 181 -4.38 -20.59 10.72
C ASN A 181 -3.43 -19.77 11.60
N GLY A 182 -2.29 -19.33 11.05
CA GLY A 182 -1.37 -18.40 11.73
C GLY A 182 -2.08 -17.12 12.14
N ALA A 183 -2.80 -16.49 11.22
CA ALA A 183 -3.54 -15.26 11.48
C ALA A 183 -4.64 -15.42 12.55
N ARG A 184 -5.40 -16.53 12.51
CA ARG A 184 -6.43 -16.82 13.53
C ARG A 184 -5.83 -17.01 14.93
N LEU A 185 -4.71 -17.70 15.03
CA LEU A 185 -4.02 -17.91 16.31
C LEU A 185 -3.38 -16.61 16.83
N ALA A 186 -2.87 -15.77 15.94
CA ALA A 186 -2.35 -14.45 16.29
C ALA A 186 -3.46 -13.40 16.58
N GLY A 187 -4.73 -13.71 16.29
CA GLY A 187 -5.85 -12.79 16.47
C GLY A 187 -5.86 -11.62 15.51
N ILE A 188 -5.28 -11.79 14.31
CA ILE A 188 -5.26 -10.79 13.23
C ILE A 188 -6.10 -11.23 12.04
N LYS A 189 -6.36 -10.31 11.11
CA LYS A 189 -7.12 -10.62 9.89
C LYS A 189 -6.38 -11.61 8.99
N GLY A 190 -5.08 -11.39 8.77
CA GLY A 190 -4.23 -12.13 7.87
C GLY A 190 -4.46 -11.80 6.40
N VAL A 191 -3.40 -11.82 5.62
CA VAL A 191 -3.44 -11.68 4.16
C VAL A 191 -2.52 -12.68 3.50
N LEU A 192 -2.90 -13.10 2.29
CA LEU A 192 -2.07 -13.83 1.35
C LEU A 192 -1.98 -12.95 0.10
N ASN A 193 -0.88 -12.19 0.00
CA ASN A 193 -0.61 -11.28 -1.10
C ASN A 193 0.02 -12.05 -2.25
N ILE A 194 -0.61 -11.97 -3.43
CA ILE A 194 -0.26 -12.77 -4.62
C ILE A 194 0.17 -11.83 -5.74
N HIS A 195 1.45 -11.89 -6.10
CA HIS A 195 1.98 -11.30 -7.32
C HIS A 195 1.42 -12.01 -8.55
N LEU A 196 0.71 -11.29 -9.38
CA LEU A 196 0.20 -11.83 -10.65
C LEU A 196 1.17 -11.51 -11.79
N GLY A 197 1.54 -12.54 -12.52
CA GLY A 197 2.28 -12.40 -13.76
C GLY A 197 1.39 -12.26 -14.98
N ASN A 198 1.94 -12.69 -16.13
CA ASN A 198 1.33 -12.52 -17.43
C ASN A 198 0.69 -13.81 -17.98
N TYR A 199 0.49 -14.85 -17.17
CA TYR A 199 -0.21 -16.06 -17.63
C TYR A 199 -1.72 -15.93 -17.43
N PRO A 200 -2.54 -16.58 -18.28
CA PRO A 200 -3.99 -16.44 -18.25
C PRO A 200 -4.63 -17.08 -17.00
N ASN A 201 -5.84 -16.63 -16.69
CA ASN A 201 -6.73 -17.18 -15.66
C ASN A 201 -6.16 -17.29 -14.24
N PRO A 202 -5.46 -16.26 -13.72
CA PRO A 202 -4.87 -16.33 -12.38
C PRO A 202 -5.91 -16.51 -11.27
N ALA A 203 -7.15 -16.09 -11.47
CA ALA A 203 -8.20 -16.19 -10.45
C ALA A 203 -8.79 -17.60 -10.30
N ASP A 204 -8.48 -18.56 -11.16
CA ASP A 204 -9.06 -19.92 -11.08
C ASP A 204 -8.75 -20.59 -9.73
N TYR A 205 -7.54 -20.42 -9.20
CA TYR A 205 -7.17 -20.95 -7.88
C TYR A 205 -7.92 -20.26 -6.75
N PHE A 206 -8.13 -18.95 -6.86
CA PHE A 206 -8.83 -18.15 -5.86
C PHE A 206 -10.31 -18.52 -5.80
N LEU A 207 -10.95 -18.61 -6.97
CA LEU A 207 -12.36 -18.96 -7.10
C LEU A 207 -12.61 -20.39 -6.59
N ARG A 208 -11.80 -21.35 -7.04
CA ARG A 208 -11.90 -22.74 -6.58
C ARG A 208 -11.74 -22.85 -5.06
N LEU A 209 -10.77 -22.15 -4.47
CA LEU A 209 -10.56 -22.18 -3.02
C LEU A 209 -11.74 -21.57 -2.26
N CYS A 210 -12.34 -20.50 -2.79
CA CYS A 210 -13.52 -19.87 -2.20
C CYS A 210 -14.80 -20.72 -2.35
N ASP A 211 -14.90 -21.52 -3.40
CA ASP A 211 -15.98 -22.50 -3.59
C ASP A 211 -15.87 -23.65 -2.55
N GLU A 212 -14.65 -24.08 -2.25
CA GLU A 212 -14.40 -25.08 -1.21
C GLU A 212 -14.68 -24.51 0.21
N ASP A 213 -14.25 -23.28 0.49
CA ASP A 213 -14.45 -22.59 1.78
C ASP A 213 -14.42 -21.06 1.58
N ILE A 214 -15.59 -20.45 1.65
CA ILE A 214 -15.81 -19.01 1.47
C ILE A 214 -14.98 -18.14 2.44
N THR A 215 -14.52 -18.69 3.55
CA THR A 215 -13.73 -17.96 4.56
C THR A 215 -12.32 -17.61 4.08
N TYR A 216 -11.86 -18.16 2.95
CA TYR A 216 -10.61 -17.75 2.32
C TYR A 216 -10.70 -16.45 1.53
N ARG A 217 -11.92 -16.04 1.14
CA ARG A 217 -12.13 -14.85 0.30
C ARG A 217 -11.45 -13.59 0.83
N PRO A 218 -11.61 -13.20 2.12
CA PRO A 218 -10.96 -11.99 2.66
C PRO A 218 -9.45 -12.14 2.91
N LEU A 219 -8.89 -13.33 2.73
CA LEU A 219 -7.46 -13.60 2.90
C LEU A 219 -6.65 -13.22 1.66
N ILE A 220 -7.20 -13.49 0.46
CA ILE A 220 -6.48 -13.44 -0.80
C ILE A 220 -6.47 -12.01 -1.34
N VAL A 221 -5.28 -11.50 -1.68
CA VAL A 221 -5.05 -10.16 -2.25
C VAL A 221 -4.18 -10.30 -3.50
N PRO A 222 -4.79 -10.52 -4.68
CA PRO A 222 -4.05 -10.49 -5.94
C PRO A 222 -3.65 -9.05 -6.28
N THR A 223 -2.37 -8.83 -6.58
CA THR A 223 -1.83 -7.51 -6.97
C THR A 223 -1.40 -7.49 -8.45
N HIS A 224 -1.21 -6.29 -9.00
CA HIS A 224 -0.84 -6.03 -10.40
C HIS A 224 -1.91 -6.47 -11.43
N ILE A 225 -3.19 -6.37 -11.08
CA ILE A 225 -4.26 -6.93 -11.91
C ILE A 225 -4.42 -6.24 -13.28
N THR A 226 -3.92 -5.01 -13.46
CA THR A 226 -4.00 -4.26 -14.72
C THR A 226 -2.92 -4.63 -15.74
N ARG A 227 -2.02 -5.54 -15.39
CA ARG A 227 -0.84 -5.92 -16.16
C ARG A 227 -1.16 -6.48 -17.55
N LYS A 228 -2.30 -7.18 -17.69
CA LYS A 228 -2.87 -7.67 -18.93
C LYS A 228 -4.40 -7.64 -18.87
N ASP A 229 -5.08 -7.41 -20.00
CA ASP A 229 -6.54 -7.38 -20.09
C ASP A 229 -7.18 -8.68 -19.58
N TYR A 230 -6.67 -9.84 -20.01
CA TYR A 230 -7.19 -11.16 -19.57
C TYR A 230 -6.87 -11.47 -18.09
N VAL A 231 -5.81 -10.88 -17.51
CA VAL A 231 -5.53 -10.95 -16.06
C VAL A 231 -6.56 -10.12 -15.30
N PHE A 232 -6.80 -8.90 -15.78
CA PHE A 232 -7.80 -8.00 -15.24
C PHE A 232 -9.21 -8.65 -15.25
N ASP A 233 -9.64 -9.15 -16.42
CA ASP A 233 -10.93 -9.84 -16.56
C ASP A 233 -11.07 -11.06 -15.64
N SER A 234 -9.98 -11.83 -15.47
CA SER A 234 -9.96 -12.96 -14.53
C SER A 234 -10.14 -12.49 -13.08
N CYS A 235 -9.45 -11.41 -12.70
CA CYS A 235 -9.54 -10.85 -11.34
C CYS A 235 -10.89 -10.15 -11.07
N LEU A 236 -11.55 -9.60 -12.10
CA LEU A 236 -12.91 -9.08 -11.96
C LEU A 236 -13.91 -10.19 -11.55
N LYS A 237 -13.75 -11.42 -12.04
CA LYS A 237 -14.58 -12.55 -11.59
C LYS A 237 -14.40 -12.83 -10.10
N PHE A 238 -13.17 -12.70 -9.59
CA PHE A 238 -12.91 -12.85 -8.16
C PHE A 238 -13.50 -11.66 -7.35
N LEU A 239 -13.43 -10.45 -7.88
CA LEU A 239 -14.06 -9.27 -7.27
C LEU A 239 -15.60 -9.42 -7.24
N GLU A 240 -16.23 -9.93 -8.32
CA GLU A 240 -17.67 -10.26 -8.41
C GLU A 240 -18.07 -11.31 -7.37
N ALA A 241 -17.25 -12.33 -7.18
CA ALA A 241 -17.44 -13.34 -6.14
C ALA A 241 -17.28 -12.78 -4.71
N GLY A 242 -17.01 -11.48 -4.57
CA GLY A 242 -16.82 -10.79 -3.28
C GLY A 242 -15.38 -10.78 -2.77
N GLY A 243 -14.41 -11.16 -3.59
CA GLY A 243 -12.98 -11.00 -3.32
C GLY A 243 -12.54 -9.55 -3.29
N GLN A 244 -11.27 -9.33 -3.09
CA GLN A 244 -10.61 -8.02 -3.11
C GLN A 244 -9.42 -8.09 -4.07
N VAL A 245 -9.05 -6.96 -4.64
CA VAL A 245 -7.97 -6.86 -5.64
C VAL A 245 -7.11 -5.64 -5.38
N ASP A 246 -5.89 -5.68 -5.92
CA ASP A 246 -4.94 -4.58 -5.82
C ASP A 246 -4.42 -4.14 -7.19
N ILE A 247 -4.38 -2.83 -7.40
CA ILE A 247 -3.85 -2.18 -8.60
C ILE A 247 -2.53 -1.50 -8.25
N THR A 248 -1.51 -1.75 -9.05
CA THR A 248 -0.25 -1.02 -8.94
C THR A 248 -0.37 0.35 -9.57
N ALA A 249 -0.06 1.39 -8.80
CA ALA A 249 -0.07 2.78 -9.24
C ALA A 249 1.03 3.10 -10.27
N GLY A 250 0.86 4.17 -11.02
CA GLY A 250 1.85 4.68 -11.99
C GLY A 250 1.86 3.97 -13.34
N GLY A 251 0.98 2.97 -13.53
CA GLY A 251 0.83 2.32 -14.83
C GLY A 251 0.10 3.20 -15.85
N GLU A 252 0.69 3.37 -17.05
CA GLU A 252 0.06 4.15 -18.13
C GLU A 252 -0.82 3.29 -19.06
N GLY A 253 -0.72 1.99 -18.98
CA GLY A 253 -1.34 1.09 -19.93
C GLY A 253 -0.71 1.16 -21.32
N ASP A 254 -0.78 0.06 -22.05
CA ASP A 254 -0.32 -0.03 -23.42
C ASP A 254 -1.24 -0.98 -24.19
N PRO A 255 -2.10 -0.45 -25.09
CA PRO A 255 -2.99 -1.29 -25.90
C PRO A 255 -2.24 -2.32 -26.76
N ALA A 256 -1.00 -2.03 -27.21
CA ALA A 256 -0.20 -2.97 -27.97
C ALA A 256 0.31 -4.13 -27.11
N GLN A 257 0.40 -3.92 -25.80
CA GLN A 257 0.76 -4.94 -24.81
C GLN A 257 -0.47 -5.54 -24.12
N HIS A 258 -1.68 -5.15 -24.50
CA HIS A 258 -2.92 -5.57 -23.85
C HIS A 258 -2.92 -5.32 -22.34
N SER A 259 -2.45 -4.13 -21.91
CA SER A 259 -2.41 -3.72 -20.51
C SER A 259 -3.23 -2.44 -20.29
N TYR A 260 -3.81 -2.32 -19.09
CA TYR A 260 -4.53 -1.12 -18.68
C TYR A 260 -3.67 -0.23 -17.79
N GLY A 261 -3.89 1.09 -17.88
CA GLY A 261 -3.35 2.02 -16.91
C GLY A 261 -4.00 1.85 -15.53
N SER A 262 -3.31 2.28 -14.48
CA SER A 262 -3.80 2.18 -13.11
C SER A 262 -5.14 2.90 -12.93
N ILE A 263 -5.25 4.14 -13.38
CA ILE A 263 -6.49 4.93 -13.29
C ILE A 263 -7.56 4.40 -14.23
N GLU A 264 -7.20 3.98 -15.44
CA GLU A 264 -8.12 3.34 -16.37
C GLU A 264 -8.77 2.09 -15.76
N GLY A 265 -7.98 1.22 -15.10
CA GLY A 265 -8.49 0.05 -14.38
C GLY A 265 -9.45 0.42 -13.25
N LEU A 266 -9.15 1.48 -12.48
CA LEU A 266 -10.08 1.99 -11.45
C LEU A 266 -11.39 2.49 -12.06
N GLU A 267 -11.32 3.25 -13.16
CA GLU A 267 -12.49 3.78 -13.86
C GLU A 267 -13.39 2.65 -14.38
N MET A 268 -12.81 1.64 -15.01
CA MET A 268 -13.56 0.46 -15.48
C MET A 268 -14.27 -0.29 -14.33
N ILE A 269 -13.59 -0.44 -13.19
CA ILE A 269 -14.20 -1.05 -11.99
C ILE A 269 -15.31 -0.16 -11.44
N TYR A 270 -15.06 1.14 -11.31
CA TYR A 270 -16.05 2.07 -10.77
C TYR A 270 -17.28 2.21 -11.68
N GLU A 271 -17.09 2.27 -12.99
CA GLU A 271 -18.20 2.29 -13.97
C GLU A 271 -19.06 1.03 -13.85
N LYS A 272 -18.42 -0.14 -13.68
CA LYS A 272 -19.13 -1.43 -13.61
C LYS A 272 -19.86 -1.65 -12.29
N TYR A 273 -19.27 -1.25 -11.16
CA TYR A 273 -19.77 -1.63 -9.81
C TYR A 273 -20.24 -0.45 -8.97
N GLY A 274 -19.95 0.80 -9.35
CA GLY A 274 -20.31 2.01 -8.61
C GLY A 274 -19.57 2.18 -7.27
N SER A 275 -18.55 1.37 -6.99
CA SER A 275 -17.77 1.38 -5.75
C SER A 275 -16.37 0.80 -5.94
N LEU A 276 -15.41 1.30 -5.15
CA LEU A 276 -14.04 0.79 -5.05
C LEU A 276 -13.73 0.17 -3.67
N ASP A 277 -14.73 -0.15 -2.86
CA ASP A 277 -14.58 -0.59 -1.47
C ASP A 277 -13.67 -1.80 -1.25
N ARG A 278 -13.43 -2.60 -2.28
CA ARG A 278 -12.59 -3.82 -2.25
C ARG A 278 -11.41 -3.75 -3.22
N VAL A 279 -11.07 -2.54 -3.66
CA VAL A 279 -9.94 -2.27 -4.54
C VAL A 279 -8.93 -1.45 -3.77
N SER A 280 -7.76 -2.00 -3.52
CA SER A 280 -6.61 -1.24 -3.03
C SER A 280 -5.73 -0.78 -4.20
N MET A 281 -4.94 0.23 -3.92
CA MET A 281 -3.94 0.75 -4.82
C MET A 281 -2.62 0.85 -4.06
N THR A 282 -1.56 0.27 -4.62
CA THR A 282 -0.22 0.23 -4.01
C THR A 282 0.83 0.71 -4.98
N SER A 283 1.99 1.13 -4.47
CA SER A 283 3.03 1.69 -5.34
C SER A 283 3.92 0.64 -6.00
N ASP A 284 4.04 -0.55 -5.45
CA ASP A 284 5.16 -1.46 -5.74
C ASP A 284 6.52 -0.74 -5.56
N GLY A 285 6.54 0.14 -4.54
CA GLY A 285 7.64 1.06 -4.29
C GLY A 285 8.94 0.32 -4.03
N ASN A 286 10.04 0.85 -4.58
CA ASN A 286 11.38 0.27 -4.51
C ASN A 286 11.51 -1.14 -5.13
N GLY A 287 10.43 -1.66 -5.73
CA GLY A 287 10.44 -2.88 -6.55
C GLY A 287 11.26 -2.71 -7.83
N SER A 288 11.56 -3.80 -8.48
CA SER A 288 12.28 -3.79 -9.76
C SER A 288 11.40 -3.26 -10.89
N ALA A 289 11.93 -2.30 -11.63
CA ALA A 289 11.33 -1.75 -12.84
C ALA A 289 12.29 -1.96 -14.02
N PRO A 290 12.25 -3.11 -14.71
CA PRO A 290 13.15 -3.37 -15.83
C PRO A 290 12.97 -2.35 -16.96
N ILE A 291 14.09 -1.85 -17.48
CA ILE A 291 14.13 -0.94 -18.64
C ILE A 291 14.45 -1.77 -19.87
N TRP A 292 13.58 -1.73 -20.87
CA TRP A 292 13.69 -2.50 -22.10
C TRP A 292 14.04 -1.60 -23.29
N ASP A 293 14.83 -2.12 -24.24
CA ASP A 293 15.04 -1.48 -25.54
C ASP A 293 13.88 -1.80 -26.50
N GLU A 294 13.91 -1.19 -27.70
CA GLU A 294 12.92 -1.41 -28.75
C GLU A 294 12.87 -2.87 -29.26
N LEU A 295 13.89 -3.65 -28.99
CA LEU A 295 13.99 -5.06 -29.37
C LEU A 295 13.57 -6.02 -28.26
N GLY A 296 13.17 -5.48 -27.08
CA GLY A 296 12.78 -6.28 -25.93
C GLY A 296 13.96 -6.84 -25.12
N ASN A 297 15.17 -6.31 -25.27
CA ASN A 297 16.29 -6.65 -24.40
C ASN A 297 16.27 -5.76 -23.16
N MET A 298 16.53 -6.33 -21.99
CA MET A 298 16.68 -5.55 -20.77
C MET A 298 18.02 -4.78 -20.81
N ILE A 299 17.92 -3.45 -20.86
CA ILE A 299 19.08 -2.54 -20.91
C ILE A 299 19.43 -1.89 -19.58
N GLY A 300 18.58 -2.08 -18.57
CA GLY A 300 18.80 -1.53 -17.24
C GLY A 300 17.72 -1.96 -16.26
N MET A 301 17.93 -1.58 -15.00
CA MET A 301 16.96 -1.77 -13.92
C MET A 301 16.73 -0.42 -13.22
N GLY A 302 15.51 0.08 -13.30
CA GLY A 302 15.00 1.14 -12.46
C GLY A 302 14.42 0.60 -11.16
N LYS A 303 13.90 1.49 -10.32
CA LYS A 303 13.14 1.12 -9.13
C LYS A 303 11.83 1.88 -9.08
N GLY A 304 10.79 1.22 -8.59
CA GLY A 304 9.49 1.83 -8.31
C GLY A 304 9.61 2.95 -7.26
N SER A 305 8.65 3.85 -7.25
CA SER A 305 8.60 4.97 -6.30
C SER A 305 7.23 5.06 -5.64
N CYS A 306 7.18 5.27 -4.33
CA CYS A 306 5.92 5.48 -3.61
C CYS A 306 5.18 6.77 -4.06
N LYS A 307 5.87 7.72 -4.70
CA LYS A 307 5.26 8.96 -5.23
C LYS A 307 4.16 8.72 -6.27
N VAL A 308 4.17 7.56 -6.93
CA VAL A 308 3.17 7.24 -7.96
C VAL A 308 1.74 7.24 -7.40
N LEU A 309 1.55 6.97 -6.10
CA LEU A 309 0.23 7.00 -5.46
C LEU A 309 -0.39 8.39 -5.50
N LEU A 310 0.34 9.43 -5.06
CA LEU A 310 -0.15 10.80 -5.14
C LEU A 310 -0.24 11.33 -6.59
N ALA A 311 0.66 10.90 -7.46
CA ALA A 311 0.58 11.23 -8.89
C ALA A 311 -0.71 10.68 -9.52
N ASP A 312 -1.07 9.45 -9.20
CA ASP A 312 -2.32 8.84 -9.68
C ASP A 312 -3.56 9.45 -9.02
N LEU A 313 -3.51 9.80 -7.72
CA LEU A 313 -4.58 10.53 -7.06
C LEU A 313 -4.86 11.86 -7.77
N LYS A 314 -3.81 12.62 -8.10
CA LYS A 314 -3.91 13.85 -8.88
C LYS A 314 -4.48 13.59 -10.27
N LYS A 315 -3.95 12.61 -11.00
CA LYS A 315 -4.43 12.23 -12.34
C LYS A 315 -5.91 11.87 -12.32
N ALA A 316 -6.38 11.13 -11.32
CA ALA A 316 -7.80 10.79 -11.17
C ALA A 316 -8.65 12.04 -10.86
N ALA A 317 -8.16 12.94 -9.98
CA ALA A 317 -8.82 14.20 -9.68
C ALA A 317 -8.96 15.10 -10.93
N ASP A 318 -7.90 15.20 -11.74
CA ASP A 318 -7.90 15.98 -12.99
C ASP A 318 -8.86 15.39 -14.03
N ARG A 319 -9.02 14.06 -14.08
CA ARG A 319 -9.98 13.39 -14.98
C ARG A 319 -11.43 13.53 -14.50
N GLY A 320 -11.67 13.57 -13.20
CA GLY A 320 -12.98 13.81 -12.59
C GLY A 320 -14.06 12.76 -12.89
N ILE A 321 -13.68 11.53 -13.32
CA ILE A 321 -14.60 10.44 -13.65
C ILE A 321 -15.05 9.72 -12.37
N ILE A 322 -14.12 9.49 -11.45
CA ILE A 322 -14.39 8.89 -10.14
C ILE A 322 -14.40 10.01 -9.10
N PRO A 323 -15.32 10.02 -8.12
CA PRO A 323 -15.24 10.95 -6.99
C PRO A 323 -13.89 10.85 -6.29
N PHE A 324 -13.31 11.99 -5.95
CA PHE A 324 -11.99 12.08 -5.33
C PHE A 324 -11.87 11.20 -4.08
N GLU A 325 -12.91 11.18 -3.24
CA GLU A 325 -12.99 10.38 -2.02
C GLU A 325 -12.93 8.88 -2.30
N GLU A 326 -13.50 8.41 -3.39
CA GLU A 326 -13.47 7.00 -3.77
C GLU A 326 -12.06 6.57 -4.18
N VAL A 327 -11.35 7.41 -4.95
CA VAL A 327 -9.94 7.13 -5.28
C VAL A 327 -9.08 7.20 -4.03
N LEU A 328 -9.27 8.21 -3.17
CA LEU A 328 -8.53 8.37 -1.93
C LEU A 328 -8.68 7.15 -1.00
N LYS A 329 -9.86 6.55 -0.93
CA LYS A 329 -10.11 5.33 -0.16
C LYS A 329 -9.23 4.17 -0.63
N THR A 330 -8.94 4.04 -1.93
CA THR A 330 -8.14 2.92 -2.45
C THR A 330 -6.70 2.90 -1.95
N MET A 331 -6.18 4.03 -1.52
CA MET A 331 -4.82 4.18 -0.99
C MET A 331 -4.78 4.63 0.48
N THR A 332 -5.92 4.55 1.18
CA THR A 332 -6.01 4.90 2.61
C THR A 332 -6.81 3.86 3.39
N THR A 333 -8.14 4.00 3.47
CA THR A 333 -8.99 3.14 4.31
C THR A 333 -9.19 1.74 3.74
N THR A 334 -9.22 1.56 2.43
CA THR A 334 -9.41 0.23 1.83
C THR A 334 -8.21 -0.69 2.10
N PRO A 335 -6.94 -0.32 1.80
CA PRO A 335 -5.80 -1.16 2.17
C PRO A 335 -5.70 -1.36 3.68
N ALA A 336 -5.94 -0.34 4.52
CA ALA A 336 -5.96 -0.50 5.96
C ALA A 336 -7.00 -1.54 6.42
N LYS A 337 -8.20 -1.55 5.83
CA LYS A 337 -9.25 -2.53 6.09
C LYS A 337 -8.87 -3.92 5.58
N ILE A 338 -8.28 -4.03 4.38
CA ILE A 338 -7.84 -5.29 3.78
C ILE A 338 -6.80 -5.97 4.67
N TYR A 339 -5.81 -5.22 5.14
CA TYR A 339 -4.73 -5.75 5.98
C TYR A 339 -5.07 -5.80 7.47
N GLY A 340 -6.25 -5.32 7.87
CA GLY A 340 -6.69 -5.32 9.27
C GLY A 340 -5.83 -4.43 10.17
N LEU A 341 -5.31 -3.33 9.61
CA LEU A 341 -4.51 -2.37 10.35
C LEU A 341 -5.33 -1.72 11.46
N LYS A 342 -4.70 -1.52 12.61
CA LYS A 342 -5.32 -0.93 13.80
C LYS A 342 -5.14 0.59 13.80
N ASN A 343 -5.80 1.22 14.76
CA ASN A 343 -5.75 2.66 15.02
C ASN A 343 -6.39 3.47 13.89
N SER A 344 -5.80 4.60 13.58
CA SER A 344 -6.27 5.57 12.58
C SER A 344 -5.57 5.45 11.23
N ALA A 345 -4.98 4.28 10.90
CA ALA A 345 -4.33 4.09 9.61
C ALA A 345 -5.27 4.45 8.45
N GLY A 346 -4.84 5.36 7.61
CA GLY A 346 -5.62 5.87 6.48
C GLY A 346 -6.85 6.71 6.87
N ARG A 347 -6.92 7.26 8.10
CA ARG A 347 -8.05 8.07 8.59
C ARG A 347 -7.60 9.31 9.33
N ILE A 348 -8.41 10.37 9.23
CA ILE A 348 -8.34 11.54 10.10
C ILE A 348 -9.55 11.49 11.03
N VAL A 349 -9.33 11.10 12.29
CA VAL A 349 -10.40 10.94 13.30
C VAL A 349 -9.93 11.47 14.66
N GLU A 350 -10.84 11.96 15.47
CA GLU A 350 -10.56 12.35 16.87
C GLU A 350 -10.00 11.13 17.62
N ASP A 351 -9.06 11.33 18.51
CA ASP A 351 -8.26 10.34 19.24
C ASP A 351 -7.33 9.47 18.32
N GLY A 352 -7.30 9.73 17.01
CA GLY A 352 -6.38 9.10 16.07
C GLY A 352 -4.98 9.70 16.12
N THR A 353 -4.02 8.96 15.58
CA THR A 353 -2.65 9.47 15.36
C THR A 353 -2.66 10.53 14.27
N ALA A 354 -1.94 11.62 14.49
CA ALA A 354 -1.85 12.73 13.54
C ALA A 354 -0.85 12.42 12.41
N ASN A 355 -1.27 11.55 11.49
CA ASN A 355 -0.55 11.15 10.29
C ASN A 355 -1.28 11.67 9.06
N PHE A 356 -0.66 12.63 8.33
CA PHE A 356 -1.29 13.35 7.21
C PHE A 356 -0.35 13.49 6.03
N ALA A 357 -0.96 13.65 4.84
CA ALA A 357 -0.33 14.32 3.72
C ALA A 357 -1.05 15.68 3.51
N ILE A 358 -0.29 16.76 3.43
CA ILE A 358 -0.80 18.10 3.17
C ILE A 358 -0.43 18.46 1.74
N LEU A 359 -1.44 18.78 0.94
CA LEU A 359 -1.32 19.07 -0.47
C LEU A 359 -1.60 20.55 -0.75
N ASP A 360 -1.06 21.08 -1.85
CA ASP A 360 -1.47 22.36 -2.39
C ASP A 360 -2.80 22.24 -3.17
N SER A 361 -3.27 23.37 -3.72
CA SER A 361 -4.51 23.40 -4.51
C SER A 361 -4.46 22.57 -5.80
N ASP A 362 -3.27 22.25 -6.29
CA ASP A 362 -3.03 21.44 -7.48
C ASP A 362 -2.73 19.98 -7.15
N PHE A 363 -3.03 19.55 -5.92
CA PHE A 363 -2.80 18.21 -5.38
C PHE A 363 -1.32 17.79 -5.33
N ASN A 364 -0.36 18.71 -5.38
CA ASN A 364 1.04 18.37 -5.13
C ASN A 364 1.31 18.32 -3.63
N LEU A 365 2.17 17.39 -3.22
CA LEU A 365 2.56 17.25 -1.81
C LEU A 365 3.32 18.49 -1.33
N SER A 366 2.83 19.10 -0.27
CA SER A 366 3.50 20.20 0.44
C SER A 366 4.21 19.69 1.70
N GLU A 367 3.57 18.81 2.46
CA GLU A 367 4.11 18.28 3.72
C GLU A 367 3.68 16.82 3.94
N THR A 368 4.57 16.05 4.56
CA THR A 368 4.22 14.76 5.20
C THR A 368 4.37 14.92 6.70
N VAL A 369 3.33 14.56 7.43
CA VAL A 369 3.26 14.67 8.88
C VAL A 369 3.17 13.28 9.49
N LEU A 370 4.15 12.91 10.31
CA LEU A 370 4.18 11.69 11.10
C LEU A 370 4.04 12.04 12.58
N ASN A 371 3.13 11.39 13.29
CA ASN A 371 2.94 11.54 14.72
C ASN A 371 2.80 13.03 15.13
N GLY A 372 2.04 13.79 14.32
CA GLY A 372 1.81 15.21 14.52
C GLY A 372 3.02 16.13 14.21
N THR A 373 4.06 15.62 13.61
CA THR A 373 5.29 16.38 13.29
C THR A 373 5.57 16.30 11.79
N ALA A 374 5.79 17.46 11.15
CA ALA A 374 6.17 17.49 9.74
C ALA A 374 7.58 16.91 9.59
N VAL A 375 7.73 15.90 8.75
CA VAL A 375 9.00 15.22 8.47
C VAL A 375 9.54 15.53 7.07
N TRP A 376 8.67 16.01 6.19
CA TRP A 376 9.01 16.50 4.87
C TRP A 376 8.22 17.78 4.56
N TYR A 377 8.88 18.77 3.99
CA TYR A 377 8.29 20.07 3.67
C TYR A 377 8.92 20.65 2.41
N ASN A 378 8.10 20.91 1.37
CA ASN A 378 8.51 21.60 0.14
C ASN A 378 9.84 21.09 -0.46
N GLY A 379 9.98 19.77 -0.62
CA GLY A 379 11.13 19.15 -1.27
C GLY A 379 12.34 18.90 -0.35
N LYS A 380 12.16 19.01 0.97
CA LYS A 380 13.23 18.76 1.94
C LYS A 380 12.74 17.94 3.12
N VAL A 381 13.58 17.00 3.56
CA VAL A 381 13.42 16.34 4.85
C VAL A 381 13.69 17.35 5.96
N ILE A 382 12.83 17.36 6.96
CA ILE A 382 13.00 18.17 8.17
C ILE A 382 13.61 17.24 9.23
N ASN A 383 14.90 17.44 9.52
CA ASN A 383 15.52 16.79 10.66
C ASN A 383 15.01 17.45 11.95
N HIS A 384 14.43 16.67 12.82
CA HIS A 384 14.12 17.08 14.18
C HIS A 384 15.29 16.64 15.06
N ASP A 385 16.23 17.57 15.30
CA ASP A 385 17.19 17.46 16.39
C ASP A 385 16.50 17.60 17.76
#